data_91a00305c619b4bc945326b9d14350aa
#
_entry.id   91a00305c619b4bc945326b9d14350aa
#
_cell.length_a   1.000
_cell.length_b   1.000
_cell.length_c   1.000
_cell.angle_alpha   90.00
_cell.angle_beta   90.00
_cell.angle_gamma   90.00
#
_symmetry.space_group_name_H-M   'P 1'
#
loop_
_entity.id
_entity.type
_entity.pdbx_description
1 polymer ?
#
loop_
_entity_poly.entity_id
_entity_poly.type
_entity_poly.pdbx_seq_one_letter_code
_entity_poly.pdbx_strand_id
1 'polypeptide(L)'
;MIDTSDEEIGLIRDSAASVAPPGGDLRRVRALRFATPGFDPATWATMREMGWPGFRVPEAEGGAGLGMRAFCALIEELGAGLVPEPLIGAAMAAAIHPPLLQDDRLVLPAWQERPNSLEMARDTSFDGGRLHGRKVFVPMAAGAQAFVVTARGGTALVAADAPGVTLETVATQDGGHFGTLTFDDAPATPVGGDAEAAREDATLATAAYLLGLSARAFALTLDYMKTRQQFGRPIGSYQALQHRAVDLQVQIALTRASVEAAARTLDTTDAPDARRAAVSRAKARASDAAMLVTREAIQLHGGIAYTDEYDAGLFLRKAMVVAPLFGGAALHRARYATTEPEGDDG
;
A
#
# COMPACT_ATOMS: atom_id res chain seq x y z
N MET A 1 -3.01 21.46 13.03
CA MET A 1 -4.08 20.44 12.89
C MET A 1 -4.70 20.65 11.53
N ILE A 2 -4.40 19.77 10.57
CA ILE A 2 -4.95 19.85 9.22
C ILE A 2 -6.24 19.03 9.26
N ASP A 3 -7.35 19.70 9.45
CA ASP A 3 -8.67 19.06 9.35
C ASP A 3 -9.10 19.16 7.87
N THR A 4 -8.76 18.14 7.10
CA THR A 4 -9.21 18.01 5.71
C THR A 4 -10.73 17.80 5.72
N SER A 5 -11.46 18.73 5.15
CA SER A 5 -12.93 18.69 5.08
C SER A 5 -13.41 17.49 4.25
N ASP A 6 -14.65 17.07 4.45
CA ASP A 6 -15.24 15.99 3.65
C ASP A 6 -15.38 16.38 2.17
N GLU A 7 -15.51 17.67 1.86
CA GLU A 7 -15.50 18.21 0.49
C GLU A 7 -14.14 18.05 -0.18
N GLU A 8 -13.04 18.40 0.52
CA GLU A 8 -11.68 18.20 0.03
C GLU A 8 -11.36 16.73 -0.18
N ILE A 9 -11.81 15.84 0.72
CA ILE A 9 -11.69 14.38 0.53
C ILE A 9 -12.44 13.93 -0.72
N GLY A 10 -13.62 14.50 -1.00
CA GLY A 10 -14.36 14.26 -2.24
C GLY A 10 -13.54 14.63 -3.48
N LEU A 11 -12.94 15.82 -3.51
CA LEU A 11 -12.09 16.28 -4.62
C LEU A 11 -10.86 15.38 -4.81
N ILE A 12 -10.26 14.88 -3.74
CA ILE A 12 -9.13 13.95 -3.80
C ILE A 12 -9.56 12.61 -4.43
N ARG A 13 -10.70 12.06 -4.04
CA ARG A 13 -11.26 10.85 -4.67
C ARG A 13 -11.54 11.07 -6.16
N ASP A 14 -12.11 12.21 -6.52
CA ASP A 14 -12.36 12.56 -7.92
C ASP A 14 -11.06 12.69 -8.72
N SER A 15 -10.00 13.22 -8.11
CA SER A 15 -8.68 13.32 -8.77
C SER A 15 -8.11 11.94 -9.12
N ALA A 16 -8.36 10.94 -8.28
CA ALA A 16 -7.92 9.56 -8.53
C ALA A 16 -8.54 8.96 -9.81
N ALA A 17 -9.70 9.45 -10.26
CA ALA A 17 -10.38 8.96 -11.47
C ALA A 17 -9.55 9.13 -12.75
N SER A 18 -8.59 10.05 -12.77
CA SER A 18 -7.63 10.22 -13.88
C SER A 18 -6.76 8.98 -14.11
N VAL A 19 -6.50 8.20 -13.05
CA VAL A 19 -5.64 7.01 -13.05
C VAL A 19 -6.45 5.73 -12.79
N ALA A 20 -7.43 5.81 -11.93
CA ALA A 20 -8.29 4.71 -11.50
C ALA A 20 -9.77 5.11 -11.65
N PRO A 21 -10.32 5.16 -12.87
CA PRO A 21 -11.72 5.56 -13.06
C PRO A 21 -12.67 4.63 -12.29
N PRO A 22 -13.67 5.17 -11.59
CA PRO A 22 -14.61 4.39 -10.79
C PRO A 22 -15.30 3.31 -11.64
N GLY A 23 -15.22 2.06 -11.19
CA GLY A 23 -15.78 0.94 -11.95
C GLY A 23 -15.09 0.63 -13.28
N GLY A 24 -13.94 1.26 -13.56
CA GLY A 24 -13.16 1.06 -14.77
C GLY A 24 -12.72 -0.39 -14.99
N ASP A 25 -12.38 -0.71 -16.23
CA ASP A 25 -11.84 -2.02 -16.57
C ASP A 25 -10.37 -2.16 -16.14
N LEU A 26 -9.91 -3.39 -16.00
CA LEU A 26 -8.55 -3.71 -15.58
C LEU A 26 -7.63 -4.08 -16.76
N ARG A 27 -7.95 -3.68 -18.00
CA ARG A 27 -7.14 -4.01 -19.19
C ARG A 27 -5.72 -3.49 -19.07
N ARG A 28 -5.54 -2.26 -18.56
CA ARG A 28 -4.21 -1.69 -18.31
C ARG A 28 -3.43 -2.53 -17.29
N VAL A 29 -4.05 -2.88 -16.18
CA VAL A 29 -3.43 -3.72 -15.13
C VAL A 29 -3.03 -5.08 -15.71
N ARG A 30 -3.90 -5.71 -16.54
CA ARG A 30 -3.59 -6.98 -17.20
C ARG A 30 -2.40 -6.88 -18.15
N ALA A 31 -2.30 -5.79 -18.91
CA ALA A 31 -1.21 -5.56 -19.87
C ALA A 31 0.15 -5.35 -19.19
N LEU A 32 0.16 -4.81 -17.96
CA LEU A 32 1.36 -4.55 -17.17
C LEU A 32 1.85 -5.77 -16.38
N ARG A 33 1.04 -6.82 -16.26
CA ARG A 33 1.42 -8.03 -15.52
C ARG A 33 2.60 -8.73 -16.18
N PHE A 34 3.57 -9.09 -15.36
CA PHE A 34 4.82 -9.76 -15.78
C PHE A 34 5.68 -8.95 -16.78
N ALA A 35 5.33 -7.68 -17.00
CA ALA A 35 6.16 -6.74 -17.73
C ALA A 35 7.20 -6.08 -16.80
N THR A 36 8.25 -5.50 -17.38
CA THR A 36 9.21 -4.67 -16.63
C THR A 36 9.04 -3.23 -17.10
N PRO A 37 8.83 -2.27 -16.19
CA PRO A 37 8.95 -2.32 -14.73
C PRO A 37 7.69 -2.80 -13.98
N GLY A 38 6.62 -3.24 -14.63
CA GLY A 38 5.38 -3.71 -14.01
C GLY A 38 4.35 -2.61 -13.71
N PHE A 39 4.65 -1.38 -14.08
CA PHE A 39 3.79 -0.21 -14.03
C PHE A 39 4.00 0.67 -15.27
N ASP A 40 3.09 1.62 -15.50
CA ASP A 40 3.17 2.54 -16.65
C ASP A 40 3.92 3.83 -16.24
N PRO A 41 5.09 4.12 -16.87
CA PRO A 41 5.83 5.35 -16.60
C PRO A 41 5.04 6.63 -16.89
N ALA A 42 4.12 6.64 -17.87
CA ALA A 42 3.30 7.82 -18.17
C ALA A 42 2.27 8.07 -17.05
N THR A 43 1.63 7.01 -16.56
CA THR A 43 0.73 7.11 -15.40
C THR A 43 1.51 7.55 -14.14
N TRP A 44 2.73 7.06 -13.94
CA TRP A 44 3.58 7.52 -12.85
C TRP A 44 3.92 9.02 -12.99
N ALA A 45 4.25 9.50 -14.19
CA ALA A 45 4.50 10.92 -14.44
C ALA A 45 3.27 11.77 -14.09
N THR A 46 2.06 11.35 -14.48
CA THR A 46 0.81 12.01 -14.11
C THR A 46 0.64 12.10 -12.59
N MET A 47 0.89 11.02 -11.85
CA MET A 47 0.82 11.04 -10.37
C MET A 47 1.81 12.04 -9.75
N ARG A 48 3.00 12.17 -10.32
CA ARG A 48 4.00 13.15 -9.90
C ARG A 48 3.56 14.58 -10.20
N GLU A 49 3.07 14.85 -11.40
CA GLU A 49 2.54 16.17 -11.81
C GLU A 49 1.38 16.62 -10.90
N MET A 50 0.57 15.67 -10.42
CA MET A 50 -0.49 15.92 -9.44
C MET A 50 0.02 16.09 -8.00
N GLY A 51 1.33 15.99 -7.76
CA GLY A 51 1.96 16.14 -6.45
C GLY A 51 1.69 15.02 -5.46
N TRP A 52 1.15 13.88 -5.88
CA TRP A 52 0.73 12.80 -4.99
C TRP A 52 1.85 12.22 -4.11
N PRO A 53 3.11 12.05 -4.56
CA PRO A 53 4.18 11.60 -3.68
C PRO A 53 4.45 12.53 -2.50
N GLY A 54 4.13 13.84 -2.65
CA GLY A 54 4.33 14.86 -1.63
C GLY A 54 3.11 15.13 -0.73
N PHE A 55 2.03 14.37 -0.83
CA PHE A 55 0.79 14.64 -0.07
C PHE A 55 1.04 14.83 1.43
N ARG A 56 1.89 13.99 2.03
CA ARG A 56 2.19 13.99 3.47
C ARG A 56 3.38 14.89 3.84
N VAL A 57 4.14 15.38 2.87
CA VAL A 57 5.28 16.26 3.11
C VAL A 57 4.77 17.67 3.41
N PRO A 58 5.30 18.36 4.44
CA PRO A 58 4.92 19.74 4.76
C PRO A 58 5.09 20.71 3.59
N GLU A 59 4.25 21.73 3.47
CA GLU A 59 4.35 22.77 2.44
C GLU A 59 5.69 23.49 2.50
N ALA A 60 6.22 23.75 3.70
CA ALA A 60 7.53 24.36 3.90
C ALA A 60 8.70 23.55 3.30
N GLU A 61 8.47 22.27 3.05
CA GLU A 61 9.42 21.32 2.46
C GLU A 61 9.05 20.95 1.01
N GLY A 62 8.10 21.67 0.40
CA GLY A 62 7.70 21.53 -0.99
C GLY A 62 6.61 20.49 -1.24
N GLY A 63 5.98 19.94 -0.20
CA GLY A 63 4.85 19.03 -0.30
C GLY A 63 3.49 19.74 -0.29
N ALA A 64 2.42 18.96 -0.18
CA ALA A 64 1.05 19.47 -0.10
C ALA A 64 0.55 19.67 1.35
N GLY A 65 1.26 19.17 2.35
CA GLY A 65 0.90 19.29 3.76
C GLY A 65 -0.45 18.66 4.14
N LEU A 66 -0.96 17.72 3.34
CA LEU A 66 -2.27 17.11 3.56
C LEU A 66 -2.24 16.07 4.68
N GLY A 67 -3.39 15.86 5.32
CA GLY A 67 -3.57 14.86 6.38
C GLY A 67 -3.55 13.41 5.87
N MET A 68 -3.39 12.48 6.81
CA MET A 68 -3.43 11.04 6.51
C MET A 68 -4.83 10.60 6.04
N ARG A 69 -5.91 11.26 6.47
CA ARG A 69 -7.26 11.04 5.96
C ARG A 69 -7.33 11.25 4.45
N ALA A 70 -6.75 12.35 3.96
CA ALA A 70 -6.68 12.67 2.53
C ALA A 70 -5.86 11.62 1.75
N PHE A 71 -4.69 11.26 2.26
CA PHE A 71 -3.84 10.27 1.62
C PHE A 71 -4.51 8.88 1.59
N CYS A 72 -5.14 8.44 2.67
CA CYS A 72 -5.90 7.19 2.69
C CYS A 72 -7.06 7.20 1.68
N ALA A 73 -7.76 8.32 1.51
CA ALA A 73 -8.84 8.45 0.53
C ALA A 73 -8.33 8.24 -0.91
N LEU A 74 -7.21 8.89 -1.27
CA LEU A 74 -6.54 8.67 -2.56
C LEU A 74 -6.17 7.19 -2.74
N ILE A 75 -5.46 6.63 -1.78
CA ILE A 75 -4.92 5.26 -1.88
C ILE A 75 -6.06 4.21 -1.91
N GLU A 76 -7.18 4.46 -1.28
CA GLU A 76 -8.36 3.60 -1.38
C GLU A 76 -8.88 3.50 -2.82
N GLU A 77 -8.99 4.62 -3.54
CA GLU A 77 -9.41 4.62 -4.96
C GLU A 77 -8.38 3.89 -5.84
N LEU A 78 -7.09 4.11 -5.61
CA LEU A 78 -6.04 3.38 -6.33
C LEU A 78 -6.09 1.86 -6.05
N GLY A 79 -6.42 1.48 -4.82
CA GLY A 79 -6.64 0.09 -4.45
C GLY A 79 -7.84 -0.54 -5.16
N ALA A 80 -8.94 0.20 -5.30
CA ALA A 80 -10.12 -0.22 -6.06
C ALA A 80 -9.80 -0.46 -7.55
N GLY A 81 -8.89 0.32 -8.13
CA GLY A 81 -8.39 0.18 -9.50
C GLY A 81 -7.24 -0.82 -9.65
N LEU A 82 -6.77 -1.47 -8.59
CA LEU A 82 -5.56 -2.32 -8.58
C LEU A 82 -4.32 -1.63 -9.17
N VAL A 83 -4.21 -0.32 -9.00
CA VAL A 83 -3.16 0.53 -9.56
C VAL A 83 -1.78 0.02 -9.13
N PRO A 84 -0.87 -0.32 -10.08
CA PRO A 84 0.40 -0.94 -9.77
C PRO A 84 1.54 0.04 -9.49
N GLU A 85 1.36 1.30 -9.86
CA GLU A 85 2.35 2.37 -9.68
C GLU A 85 2.75 2.47 -8.20
N PRO A 86 4.06 2.57 -7.86
CA PRO A 86 4.56 2.40 -6.49
C PRO A 86 4.43 3.68 -5.64
N LEU A 87 3.24 4.33 -5.66
CA LEU A 87 2.99 5.61 -4.99
C LEU A 87 3.24 5.55 -3.47
N ILE A 88 2.81 4.48 -2.80
CA ILE A 88 3.03 4.33 -1.34
C ILE A 88 4.52 4.34 -1.02
N GLY A 89 5.32 3.61 -1.80
CA GLY A 89 6.78 3.58 -1.63
C GLY A 89 7.42 4.94 -1.90
N ALA A 90 7.06 5.58 -3.00
CA ALA A 90 7.59 6.91 -3.34
C ALA A 90 7.20 7.98 -2.31
N ALA A 91 5.97 7.96 -1.80
CA ALA A 91 5.52 8.86 -0.74
C ALA A 91 6.29 8.60 0.58
N MET A 92 6.58 7.34 0.91
CA MET A 92 7.44 7.01 2.05
C MET A 92 8.86 7.57 1.87
N ALA A 93 9.45 7.43 0.67
CA ALA A 93 10.78 7.98 0.38
C ALA A 93 10.79 9.51 0.47
N ALA A 94 9.77 10.18 -0.07
CA ALA A 94 9.62 11.63 0.00
C ALA A 94 9.43 12.13 1.45
N ALA A 95 8.68 11.41 2.27
CA ALA A 95 8.50 11.73 3.69
C ALA A 95 9.82 11.59 4.49
N ILE A 96 10.70 10.64 4.11
CA ILE A 96 12.03 10.51 4.71
C ILE A 96 12.97 11.62 4.20
N HIS A 97 12.90 11.97 2.93
CA HIS A 97 13.79 12.94 2.30
C HIS A 97 13.03 13.85 1.34
N PRO A 98 12.41 14.95 1.83
CA PRO A 98 11.57 15.85 1.03
C PRO A 98 12.21 16.40 -0.26
N PRO A 99 13.54 16.66 -0.35
CA PRO A 99 14.16 17.08 -1.60
C PRO A 99 13.93 16.15 -2.80
N LEU A 100 13.52 14.88 -2.58
CA LEU A 100 13.14 13.95 -3.65
C LEU A 100 11.91 14.39 -4.45
N LEU A 101 11.09 15.30 -3.93
CA LEU A 101 9.96 15.88 -4.67
C LEU A 101 10.40 16.71 -5.87
N GLN A 102 11.64 17.23 -5.85
CA GLN A 102 12.25 17.97 -6.95
C GLN A 102 13.08 17.08 -7.89
N ASP A 103 13.18 15.78 -7.57
CA ASP A 103 13.93 14.80 -8.36
C ASP A 103 13.00 14.11 -9.37
N ASP A 104 13.41 14.06 -10.63
CA ASP A 104 12.62 13.40 -11.67
C ASP A 104 12.66 11.86 -11.60
N ARG A 105 13.60 11.34 -10.82
CA ARG A 105 13.77 9.89 -10.65
C ARG A 105 12.65 9.28 -9.79
N LEU A 106 12.26 8.06 -10.10
CA LEU A 106 11.52 7.23 -9.15
C LEU A 106 12.49 6.73 -8.07
N VAL A 107 12.26 7.18 -6.84
CA VAL A 107 13.03 6.74 -5.66
C VAL A 107 12.13 5.92 -4.76
N LEU A 108 12.58 4.71 -4.40
CA LEU A 108 11.82 3.80 -3.55
C LEU A 108 12.57 3.51 -2.23
N PRO A 109 11.85 3.24 -1.14
CA PRO A 109 12.47 2.85 0.13
C PRO A 109 12.92 1.40 0.10
N ALA A 110 14.15 1.14 0.50
CA ALA A 110 14.71 -0.18 0.75
C ALA A 110 14.99 -0.31 2.26
N TRP A 111 13.99 -0.78 2.99
CA TRP A 111 14.02 -0.77 4.45
C TRP A 111 14.03 -2.18 5.06
N GLN A 112 13.37 -3.15 4.43
CA GLN A 112 13.16 -4.48 5.00
C GLN A 112 14.35 -5.42 4.78
N GLU A 113 14.74 -6.15 5.81
CA GLU A 113 15.85 -7.10 5.76
C GLU A 113 15.39 -8.56 5.90
N ARG A 114 14.21 -8.80 6.48
CA ARG A 114 13.67 -10.13 6.78
C ARG A 114 12.19 -10.22 6.52
N PRO A 115 11.67 -11.39 6.14
CA PRO A 115 10.23 -11.59 6.02
C PRO A 115 9.52 -11.33 7.35
N ASN A 116 8.33 -10.75 7.29
CA ASN A 116 7.45 -10.51 8.43
C ASN A 116 8.16 -9.83 9.63
N SER A 117 9.01 -8.84 9.34
CA SER A 117 9.71 -8.02 10.34
C SER A 117 9.49 -6.54 10.02
N LEU A 118 9.34 -5.73 11.05
CA LEU A 118 9.30 -4.26 10.96
C LEU A 118 10.62 -3.60 11.38
N GLU A 119 11.62 -4.40 11.70
CA GLU A 119 12.98 -3.92 12.00
C GLU A 119 13.65 -3.44 10.72
N MET A 120 14.10 -2.18 10.69
CA MET A 120 14.56 -1.52 9.47
C MET A 120 16.08 -1.50 9.27
N ALA A 121 16.86 -1.68 10.34
CA ALA A 121 18.31 -1.50 10.31
C ALA A 121 19.02 -2.47 11.26
N ARG A 122 19.11 -3.73 10.87
CA ARG A 122 19.76 -4.78 11.67
C ARG A 122 21.10 -5.19 11.13
N ASP A 123 21.13 -5.62 9.88
CA ASP A 123 22.30 -6.24 9.25
C ASP A 123 22.95 -5.29 8.21
N THR A 124 22.19 -4.39 7.60
CA THR A 124 22.71 -3.37 6.69
C THR A 124 23.36 -2.23 7.48
N SER A 125 24.56 -1.81 7.04
CA SER A 125 25.30 -0.71 7.66
C SER A 125 25.61 0.40 6.66
N PHE A 126 25.66 1.66 7.17
CA PHE A 126 26.09 2.83 6.44
C PHE A 126 27.16 3.54 7.26
N ASP A 127 28.37 3.59 6.75
CA ASP A 127 29.52 4.23 7.38
C ASP A 127 30.45 4.83 6.32
N GLY A 128 31.04 5.98 6.62
CA GLY A 128 31.99 6.66 5.74
C GLY A 128 31.47 6.95 4.32
N GLY A 129 30.13 7.10 4.14
CA GLY A 129 29.52 7.27 2.82
C GLY A 129 29.37 5.97 2.02
N ARG A 130 29.47 4.81 2.68
CA ARG A 130 29.41 3.49 2.06
C ARG A 130 28.32 2.62 2.68
N LEU A 131 27.60 1.92 1.83
CA LEU A 131 26.58 0.93 2.22
C LEU A 131 27.14 -0.48 2.07
N HIS A 132 26.86 -1.31 3.08
CA HIS A 132 27.11 -2.76 3.07
C HIS A 132 25.89 -3.49 3.60
N GLY A 133 25.50 -4.60 2.97
CA GLY A 133 24.41 -5.43 3.43
C GLY A 133 23.36 -5.72 2.38
N ARG A 134 22.13 -6.01 2.82
CA ARG A 134 21.07 -6.49 1.92
C ARG A 134 19.69 -6.01 2.36
N LYS A 135 18.89 -5.57 1.38
CA LYS A 135 17.46 -5.26 1.55
C LYS A 135 16.61 -6.15 0.65
N VAL A 136 15.45 -6.54 1.16
CA VAL A 136 14.55 -7.49 0.46
C VAL A 136 13.14 -6.92 0.34
N PHE A 137 12.34 -7.53 -0.52
CA PHE A 137 10.92 -7.21 -0.72
C PHE A 137 10.65 -5.75 -1.10
N VAL A 138 11.50 -5.13 -1.92
CA VAL A 138 11.26 -3.78 -2.46
C VAL A 138 10.26 -3.89 -3.63
N PRO A 139 9.01 -3.42 -3.48
CA PRO A 139 8.02 -3.53 -4.54
C PRO A 139 8.41 -2.67 -5.75
N MET A 140 8.23 -3.21 -6.96
CA MET A 140 8.48 -2.52 -8.24
C MET A 140 9.90 -1.96 -8.38
N ALA A 141 10.89 -2.58 -7.75
CA ALA A 141 12.28 -2.11 -7.68
C ALA A 141 12.94 -1.93 -9.04
N ALA A 142 12.57 -2.74 -10.07
CA ALA A 142 13.15 -2.64 -11.41
C ALA A 142 12.85 -1.29 -12.12
N GLY A 143 11.86 -0.53 -11.63
CA GLY A 143 11.56 0.79 -12.16
C GLY A 143 12.24 1.94 -11.43
N ALA A 144 12.89 1.69 -10.29
CA ALA A 144 13.53 2.72 -9.50
C ALA A 144 14.91 3.10 -10.05
N GLN A 145 15.22 4.39 -10.04
CA GLN A 145 16.55 4.91 -10.38
C GLN A 145 17.41 5.18 -9.15
N ALA A 146 16.81 5.21 -7.96
CA ALA A 146 17.54 5.33 -6.69
C ALA A 146 16.73 4.71 -5.54
N PHE A 147 17.40 4.49 -4.42
CA PHE A 147 16.79 3.92 -3.22
C PHE A 147 17.15 4.73 -1.97
N VAL A 148 16.16 4.97 -1.11
CA VAL A 148 16.38 5.42 0.26
C VAL A 148 16.54 4.18 1.13
N VAL A 149 17.74 3.96 1.65
CA VAL A 149 18.12 2.74 2.38
C VAL A 149 18.25 3.05 3.86
N THR A 150 17.49 2.36 4.71
CA THR A 150 17.69 2.41 6.17
C THR A 150 18.81 1.47 6.58
N ALA A 151 19.74 1.94 7.42
CA ALA A 151 20.90 1.17 7.84
C ALA A 151 21.32 1.53 9.26
N ARG A 152 22.11 0.68 9.90
CA ARG A 152 22.86 1.08 11.09
C ARG A 152 23.85 2.18 10.69
N GLY A 153 23.84 3.27 11.42
CA GLY A 153 24.61 4.48 11.08
C GLY A 153 23.77 5.55 10.38
N GLY A 154 22.51 5.28 10.01
CA GLY A 154 21.58 6.25 9.46
C GLY A 154 20.90 5.81 8.17
N THR A 155 20.16 6.73 7.56
CA THR A 155 19.49 6.52 6.27
C THR A 155 20.34 7.12 5.15
N ALA A 156 20.42 6.46 4.02
CA ALA A 156 21.23 6.87 2.89
C ALA A 156 20.48 6.79 1.56
N LEU A 157 20.77 7.71 0.64
CA LEU A 157 20.31 7.67 -0.75
C LEU A 157 21.41 7.06 -1.61
N VAL A 158 21.07 6.05 -2.39
CA VAL A 158 21.95 5.36 -3.32
C VAL A 158 21.34 5.28 -4.71
N ALA A 159 22.11 5.55 -5.77
CA ALA A 159 21.67 5.33 -7.15
C ALA A 159 21.56 3.82 -7.45
N ALA A 160 20.57 3.43 -8.25
CA ALA A 160 20.35 2.03 -8.58
C ALA A 160 21.50 1.42 -9.41
N ASP A 161 22.21 2.25 -10.16
CA ASP A 161 23.36 1.90 -11.01
C ASP A 161 24.71 2.20 -10.35
N ALA A 162 24.73 2.55 -9.05
CA ALA A 162 25.98 2.83 -8.35
C ALA A 162 26.86 1.57 -8.26
N PRO A 163 28.21 1.74 -8.34
CA PRO A 163 29.13 0.63 -8.11
C PRO A 163 28.84 -0.07 -6.78
N GLY A 164 28.85 -1.39 -6.77
CA GLY A 164 28.56 -2.18 -5.57
C GLY A 164 27.07 -2.37 -5.26
N VAL A 165 26.15 -1.83 -6.07
CA VAL A 165 24.72 -2.12 -5.97
C VAL A 165 24.36 -3.24 -6.94
N THR A 166 23.70 -4.26 -6.42
CA THR A 166 23.12 -5.35 -7.25
C THR A 166 21.63 -5.45 -6.95
N LEU A 167 20.80 -5.45 -7.99
CA LEU A 167 19.37 -5.66 -7.92
C LEU A 167 18.98 -7.00 -8.55
N GLU A 168 18.38 -7.87 -7.77
CA GLU A 168 17.71 -9.08 -8.24
C GLU A 168 16.20 -8.94 -8.09
N THR A 169 15.43 -9.39 -9.07
CA THR A 169 13.98 -9.32 -9.04
C THR A 169 13.33 -10.70 -9.10
N VAL A 170 12.23 -10.87 -8.37
CA VAL A 170 11.40 -12.07 -8.39
C VAL A 170 9.96 -11.66 -8.67
N ALA A 171 9.36 -12.28 -9.69
CA ALA A 171 7.98 -12.03 -10.05
C ALA A 171 7.02 -12.45 -8.93
N THR A 172 5.96 -11.66 -8.75
CA THR A 172 4.89 -11.95 -7.79
C THR A 172 3.63 -12.46 -8.52
N GLN A 173 2.77 -13.15 -7.80
CA GLN A 173 1.58 -13.79 -8.40
C GLN A 173 0.53 -12.81 -8.93
N ASP A 174 0.58 -11.53 -8.54
CA ASP A 174 -0.24 -10.46 -9.11
C ASP A 174 0.31 -9.91 -10.43
N GLY A 175 1.49 -10.37 -10.84
CA GLY A 175 2.18 -9.95 -12.06
C GLY A 175 3.15 -8.79 -11.87
N GLY A 176 3.34 -8.31 -10.63
CA GLY A 176 4.40 -7.39 -10.25
C GLY A 176 5.70 -8.11 -9.92
N HIS A 177 6.58 -7.47 -9.15
CA HIS A 177 7.82 -8.07 -8.67
C HIS A 177 8.28 -7.46 -7.35
N PHE A 178 9.11 -8.21 -6.63
CA PHE A 178 9.92 -7.71 -5.53
C PHE A 178 11.39 -7.69 -5.91
N GLY A 179 12.08 -6.62 -5.53
CA GLY A 179 13.53 -6.52 -5.62
C GLY A 179 14.22 -6.94 -4.34
N THR A 180 15.39 -7.54 -4.51
CA THR A 180 16.41 -7.71 -3.49
C THR A 180 17.61 -6.86 -3.88
N LEU A 181 18.03 -5.97 -2.99
CA LEU A 181 19.20 -5.11 -3.16
C LEU A 181 20.34 -5.65 -2.30
N THR A 182 21.51 -5.82 -2.90
CA THR A 182 22.75 -6.12 -2.20
C THR A 182 23.72 -4.95 -2.38
N PHE A 183 24.35 -4.55 -1.30
CA PHE A 183 25.30 -3.43 -1.24
C PHE A 183 26.67 -3.98 -0.82
N ASP A 184 27.67 -3.81 -1.70
CA ASP A 184 29.06 -4.16 -1.47
C ASP A 184 29.90 -2.91 -1.69
N ASP A 185 30.21 -2.20 -0.60
CA ASP A 185 30.94 -0.94 -0.60
C ASP A 185 30.29 0.13 -1.53
N ALA A 186 28.96 0.16 -1.58
CA ALA A 186 28.23 1.03 -2.49
C ALA A 186 28.28 2.50 -2.01
N PRO A 187 28.71 3.47 -2.86
CA PRO A 187 28.74 4.86 -2.49
C PRO A 187 27.31 5.40 -2.32
N ALA A 188 27.04 6.06 -1.20
CA ALA A 188 25.73 6.62 -0.87
C ALA A 188 25.86 7.94 -0.13
N THR A 189 24.81 8.75 -0.22
CA THR A 189 24.73 10.05 0.44
C THR A 189 23.82 9.95 1.67
N PRO A 190 24.24 10.48 2.83
CA PRO A 190 23.38 10.49 4.01
C PRO A 190 22.15 11.36 3.77
N VAL A 191 21.00 10.89 4.24
CA VAL A 191 19.73 11.63 4.22
C VAL A 191 19.12 11.64 5.62
N GLY A 192 18.42 12.73 5.94
CA GLY A 192 17.70 12.87 7.20
C GLY A 192 16.27 12.34 7.11
N GLY A 193 15.53 12.54 8.20
CA GLY A 193 14.11 12.25 8.29
C GLY A 193 13.76 11.03 9.16
N ASP A 194 12.50 10.95 9.57
CA ASP A 194 11.99 9.88 10.43
C ASP A 194 11.45 8.72 9.58
N ALA A 195 12.30 7.74 9.33
CA ALA A 195 11.94 6.56 8.57
C ALA A 195 10.88 5.69 9.29
N GLU A 196 10.79 5.72 10.64
CA GLU A 196 9.75 5.01 11.37
C GLU A 196 8.39 5.65 11.16
N ALA A 197 8.27 6.97 11.31
CA ALA A 197 7.03 7.68 11.05
C ALA A 197 6.57 7.50 9.60
N ALA A 198 7.47 7.62 8.63
CA ALA A 198 7.17 7.39 7.21
C ALA A 198 6.70 5.95 6.94
N ARG A 199 7.26 4.94 7.63
CA ARG A 199 6.79 3.55 7.55
C ARG A 199 5.40 3.38 8.15
N GLU A 200 5.06 4.05 9.27
CA GLU A 200 3.70 4.01 9.83
C GLU A 200 2.68 4.57 8.84
N ASP A 201 2.97 5.71 8.21
CA ASP A 201 2.12 6.30 7.18
C ASP A 201 1.95 5.34 5.99
N ALA A 202 3.03 4.72 5.48
CA ALA A 202 2.99 3.73 4.40
C ALA A 202 2.22 2.46 4.79
N THR A 203 2.32 2.05 6.06
CA THR A 203 1.58 0.90 6.60
C THR A 203 0.07 1.17 6.58
N LEU A 204 -0.36 2.36 7.03
CA LEU A 204 -1.77 2.73 7.02
C LEU A 204 -2.28 2.96 5.59
N ALA A 205 -1.50 3.57 4.72
CA ALA A 205 -1.81 3.69 3.30
C ALA A 205 -2.01 2.30 2.64
N THR A 206 -1.18 1.31 3.00
CA THR A 206 -1.36 -0.07 2.53
C THR A 206 -2.67 -0.69 3.04
N ALA A 207 -3.11 -0.36 4.26
CA ALA A 207 -4.43 -0.78 4.76
C ALA A 207 -5.58 -0.12 3.98
N ALA A 208 -5.45 1.16 3.61
CA ALA A 208 -6.41 1.85 2.76
C ALA A 208 -6.47 1.25 1.33
N TYR A 209 -5.33 0.88 0.75
CA TYR A 209 -5.28 0.15 -0.52
C TYR A 209 -6.06 -1.17 -0.46
N LEU A 210 -5.83 -1.96 0.60
CA LEU A 210 -6.54 -3.23 0.83
C LEU A 210 -8.04 -3.04 1.05
N LEU A 211 -8.46 -1.91 1.66
CA LEU A 211 -9.87 -1.55 1.81
C LEU A 211 -10.52 -1.29 0.45
N GLY A 212 -9.91 -0.45 -0.39
CA GLY A 212 -10.41 -0.14 -1.74
C GLY A 212 -10.50 -1.40 -2.62
N LEU A 213 -9.45 -2.21 -2.62
CA LEU A 213 -9.40 -3.50 -3.29
C LEU A 213 -10.57 -4.41 -2.86
N SER A 214 -10.82 -4.50 -1.55
CA SER A 214 -11.89 -5.34 -0.98
C SER A 214 -13.28 -4.83 -1.38
N ALA A 215 -13.50 -3.52 -1.29
CA ALA A 215 -14.75 -2.90 -1.65
C ALA A 215 -15.09 -3.12 -3.14
N ARG A 216 -14.12 -2.99 -4.02
CA ARG A 216 -14.30 -3.21 -5.46
C ARG A 216 -14.53 -4.69 -5.79
N ALA A 217 -13.74 -5.61 -5.20
CA ALA A 217 -13.96 -7.05 -5.37
C ALA A 217 -15.37 -7.46 -4.93
N PHE A 218 -15.86 -6.90 -3.82
CA PHE A 218 -17.20 -7.16 -3.32
C PHE A 218 -18.29 -6.58 -4.24
N ALA A 219 -18.13 -5.34 -4.72
CA ALA A 219 -19.09 -4.74 -5.67
C ALA A 219 -19.22 -5.60 -6.95
N LEU A 220 -18.09 -6.03 -7.52
CA LEU A 220 -18.05 -6.93 -8.67
C LEU A 220 -18.79 -8.26 -8.37
N THR A 221 -18.61 -8.78 -7.15
CA THR A 221 -19.26 -10.01 -6.72
C THR A 221 -20.78 -9.84 -6.58
N LEU A 222 -21.24 -8.71 -6.03
CA LEU A 222 -22.68 -8.42 -5.92
C LEU A 222 -23.34 -8.32 -7.29
N ASP A 223 -22.68 -7.66 -8.26
CA ASP A 223 -23.22 -7.53 -9.61
C ASP A 223 -23.30 -8.90 -10.31
N TYR A 224 -22.29 -9.73 -10.12
CA TYR A 224 -22.35 -11.12 -10.61
C TYR A 224 -23.49 -11.91 -9.96
N MET A 225 -23.70 -11.81 -8.65
CA MET A 225 -24.78 -12.51 -7.94
C MET A 225 -26.17 -12.07 -8.40
N LYS A 226 -26.35 -10.81 -8.84
CA LYS A 226 -27.60 -10.27 -9.37
C LYS A 226 -27.90 -10.79 -10.79
N THR A 227 -26.87 -11.06 -11.58
CA THR A 227 -26.99 -11.37 -13.01
C THR A 227 -26.87 -12.87 -13.31
N ARG A 228 -26.02 -13.61 -12.57
CA ARG A 228 -25.80 -15.04 -12.78
C ARG A 228 -27.02 -15.85 -12.36
N GLN A 229 -27.57 -16.64 -13.30
CA GLN A 229 -28.68 -17.53 -13.04
C GLN A 229 -28.23 -18.97 -12.87
N GLN A 230 -28.78 -19.64 -11.86
CA GLN A 230 -28.68 -21.09 -11.62
C GLN A 230 -29.98 -21.56 -10.96
N PHE A 231 -30.40 -22.79 -11.26
CA PHE A 231 -31.64 -23.39 -10.74
C PHE A 231 -32.88 -22.49 -10.98
N GLY A 232 -32.94 -21.82 -12.15
CA GLY A 232 -34.07 -21.03 -12.60
C GLY A 232 -34.20 -19.62 -12.07
N ARG A 233 -33.20 -19.11 -11.31
CA ARG A 233 -33.19 -17.74 -10.75
C ARG A 233 -31.80 -17.18 -10.52
N PRO A 234 -31.64 -15.85 -10.33
CA PRO A 234 -30.36 -15.26 -9.95
C PRO A 234 -29.80 -15.89 -8.67
N ILE A 235 -28.47 -16.14 -8.64
CA ILE A 235 -27.86 -16.77 -7.45
C ILE A 235 -27.95 -15.88 -6.22
N GLY A 236 -28.00 -14.56 -6.36
CA GLY A 236 -28.20 -13.59 -5.28
C GLY A 236 -29.59 -13.66 -4.62
N SER A 237 -30.55 -14.44 -5.18
CA SER A 237 -31.85 -14.68 -4.55
C SER A 237 -31.83 -15.79 -3.50
N TYR A 238 -30.71 -16.53 -3.37
CA TYR A 238 -30.56 -17.58 -2.36
C TYR A 238 -30.09 -16.99 -1.03
N GLN A 239 -30.87 -17.21 0.02
CA GLN A 239 -30.63 -16.64 1.35
C GLN A 239 -29.23 -16.99 1.91
N ALA A 240 -28.74 -18.20 1.68
CA ALA A 240 -27.40 -18.60 2.10
C ALA A 240 -26.29 -17.73 1.49
N LEU A 241 -26.44 -17.29 0.22
CA LEU A 241 -25.48 -16.41 -0.44
C LEU A 241 -25.66 -14.94 0.00
N GLN A 242 -26.91 -14.53 0.28
CA GLN A 242 -27.20 -13.20 0.84
C GLN A 242 -26.54 -13.01 2.21
N HIS A 243 -26.63 -14.00 3.10
CA HIS A 243 -25.97 -13.93 4.41
C HIS A 243 -24.45 -13.81 4.28
N ARG A 244 -23.82 -14.60 3.41
CA ARG A 244 -22.37 -14.46 3.14
C ARG A 244 -22.04 -13.05 2.62
N ALA A 245 -22.83 -12.49 1.72
CA ALA A 245 -22.61 -11.15 1.21
C ALA A 245 -22.72 -10.08 2.31
N VAL A 246 -23.70 -10.23 3.22
CA VAL A 246 -23.86 -9.34 4.39
C VAL A 246 -22.64 -9.43 5.29
N ASP A 247 -22.14 -10.63 5.59
CA ASP A 247 -20.94 -10.82 6.41
C ASP A 247 -19.72 -10.11 5.79
N LEU A 248 -19.54 -10.21 4.46
CA LEU A 248 -18.46 -9.50 3.76
C LEU A 248 -18.61 -7.97 3.83
N GLN A 249 -19.84 -7.47 3.66
CA GLN A 249 -20.12 -6.02 3.80
C GLN A 249 -19.78 -5.52 5.20
N VAL A 250 -20.11 -6.29 6.25
CA VAL A 250 -19.74 -5.97 7.64
C VAL A 250 -18.22 -5.89 7.79
N GLN A 251 -17.47 -6.83 7.22
CA GLN A 251 -15.99 -6.79 7.28
C GLN A 251 -15.42 -5.55 6.61
N ILE A 252 -15.95 -5.15 5.45
CA ILE A 252 -15.53 -3.94 4.73
C ILE A 252 -15.86 -2.68 5.56
N ALA A 253 -17.07 -2.57 6.11
CA ALA A 253 -17.50 -1.43 6.91
C ALA A 253 -16.63 -1.24 8.17
N LEU A 254 -16.37 -2.33 8.89
CA LEU A 254 -15.49 -2.30 10.06
C LEU A 254 -14.03 -1.98 9.71
N THR A 255 -13.56 -2.42 8.53
CA THR A 255 -12.22 -2.07 8.04
C THR A 255 -12.14 -0.59 7.71
N ARG A 256 -13.16 -0.03 7.04
CA ARG A 256 -13.27 1.41 6.76
C ARG A 256 -13.19 2.22 8.05
N ALA A 257 -14.04 1.90 9.03
CA ALA A 257 -14.03 2.59 10.32
C ALA A 257 -12.67 2.53 11.01
N SER A 258 -11.97 1.37 10.93
CA SER A 258 -10.65 1.20 11.53
C SER A 258 -9.57 2.03 10.82
N VAL A 259 -9.59 2.10 9.47
CA VAL A 259 -8.65 2.92 8.68
C VAL A 259 -8.90 4.40 8.94
N GLU A 260 -10.15 4.85 8.92
CA GLU A 260 -10.52 6.24 9.18
C GLU A 260 -10.13 6.69 10.61
N ALA A 261 -10.38 5.84 11.61
CA ALA A 261 -9.98 6.12 12.98
C ALA A 261 -8.45 6.23 13.11
N ALA A 262 -7.70 5.32 12.48
CA ALA A 262 -6.25 5.37 12.48
C ALA A 262 -5.71 6.61 11.75
N ALA A 263 -6.30 7.00 10.62
CA ALA A 263 -5.92 8.20 9.90
C ALA A 263 -6.12 9.46 10.75
N ARG A 264 -7.27 9.58 11.45
CA ARG A 264 -7.49 10.69 12.41
C ARG A 264 -6.46 10.70 13.53
N THR A 265 -6.13 9.54 14.08
CA THR A 265 -5.07 9.45 15.11
C THR A 265 -3.75 9.99 14.58
N LEU A 266 -3.34 9.62 13.36
CA LEU A 266 -2.09 10.10 12.76
C LEU A 266 -2.11 11.60 12.44
N ASP A 267 -3.28 12.18 12.25
CA ASP A 267 -3.45 13.62 11.99
C ASP A 267 -3.56 14.46 13.28
N THR A 268 -3.83 13.83 14.42
CA THR A 268 -4.15 14.56 15.68
C THR A 268 -3.15 14.35 16.81
N THR A 269 -2.29 13.32 16.75
CA THR A 269 -1.32 13.06 17.84
C THR A 269 0.03 12.63 17.29
N ASP A 270 1.09 13.08 17.97
CA ASP A 270 2.47 12.65 17.76
C ASP A 270 2.90 11.56 18.77
N ALA A 271 2.01 11.12 19.66
CA ALA A 271 2.30 10.05 20.63
C ALA A 271 2.63 8.74 19.92
N PRO A 272 3.88 8.21 20.01
CA PRO A 272 4.30 7.08 19.19
C PRO A 272 3.48 5.82 19.42
N ASP A 273 3.10 5.53 20.66
CA ASP A 273 2.36 4.32 21.00
C ASP A 273 0.90 4.38 20.52
N ALA A 274 0.24 5.53 20.64
CA ALA A 274 -1.10 5.74 20.09
C ALA A 274 -1.10 5.55 18.56
N ARG A 275 -0.12 6.13 17.86
CA ARG A 275 0.07 5.95 16.41
C ARG A 275 0.31 4.49 16.04
N ARG A 276 1.22 3.80 16.75
CA ARG A 276 1.53 2.37 16.55
C ARG A 276 0.32 1.48 16.76
N ALA A 277 -0.45 1.72 17.82
CA ALA A 277 -1.67 0.97 18.13
C ALA A 277 -2.71 1.14 17.03
N ALA A 278 -3.00 2.39 16.63
CA ALA A 278 -3.99 2.71 15.61
C ALA A 278 -3.64 2.08 14.25
N VAL A 279 -2.39 2.24 13.79
CA VAL A 279 -1.90 1.66 12.54
C VAL A 279 -1.93 0.13 12.57
N SER A 280 -1.48 -0.48 13.68
CA SER A 280 -1.44 -1.93 13.79
C SER A 280 -2.84 -2.54 13.79
N ARG A 281 -3.81 -1.93 14.47
CA ARG A 281 -5.22 -2.35 14.42
C ARG A 281 -5.79 -2.28 13.02
N ALA A 282 -5.60 -1.15 12.31
CA ALA A 282 -6.11 -0.95 10.96
C ALA A 282 -5.48 -1.92 9.96
N LYS A 283 -4.15 -2.11 10.01
CA LYS A 283 -3.42 -2.99 9.09
C LYS A 283 -3.76 -4.46 9.29
N ALA A 284 -3.84 -4.93 10.55
CA ALA A 284 -4.25 -6.31 10.85
C ALA A 284 -5.64 -6.59 10.28
N ARG A 285 -6.59 -5.69 10.55
CA ARG A 285 -7.96 -5.84 10.09
C ARG A 285 -8.08 -5.79 8.56
N ALA A 286 -7.43 -4.82 7.90
CA ALA A 286 -7.48 -4.68 6.46
C ALA A 286 -6.86 -5.90 5.74
N SER A 287 -5.77 -6.45 6.27
CA SER A 287 -5.14 -7.66 5.73
C SER A 287 -6.05 -8.88 5.82
N ASP A 288 -6.69 -9.12 6.96
CA ASP A 288 -7.61 -10.25 7.13
C ASP A 288 -8.88 -10.08 6.28
N ALA A 289 -9.46 -8.88 6.26
CA ALA A 289 -10.66 -8.59 5.48
C ALA A 289 -10.41 -8.75 3.98
N ALA A 290 -9.28 -8.24 3.46
CA ALA A 290 -8.95 -8.38 2.04
C ALA A 290 -8.79 -9.85 1.63
N MET A 291 -8.11 -10.65 2.44
CA MET A 291 -7.97 -12.08 2.19
C MET A 291 -9.30 -12.83 2.26
N LEU A 292 -10.17 -12.48 3.21
CA LEU A 292 -11.50 -13.08 3.33
C LEU A 292 -12.39 -12.69 2.14
N VAL A 293 -12.54 -11.38 1.88
CA VAL A 293 -13.44 -10.87 0.84
C VAL A 293 -13.05 -11.39 -0.54
N THR A 294 -11.75 -11.38 -0.87
CA THR A 294 -11.31 -11.83 -2.20
C THR A 294 -11.42 -13.35 -2.38
N ARG A 295 -11.20 -14.16 -1.34
CA ARG A 295 -11.45 -15.62 -1.39
C ARG A 295 -12.94 -15.93 -1.55
N GLU A 296 -13.78 -15.24 -0.81
CA GLU A 296 -15.23 -15.37 -0.94
C GLU A 296 -15.74 -14.90 -2.30
N ALA A 297 -15.14 -13.85 -2.86
CA ALA A 297 -15.43 -13.43 -4.24
C ALA A 297 -15.16 -14.57 -5.23
N ILE A 298 -14.00 -15.24 -5.16
CA ILE A 298 -13.71 -16.43 -5.99
C ILE A 298 -14.76 -17.50 -5.80
N GLN A 299 -15.12 -17.82 -4.55
CA GLN A 299 -16.11 -18.85 -4.25
C GLN A 299 -17.49 -18.53 -4.82
N LEU A 300 -17.94 -17.27 -4.70
CA LEU A 300 -19.26 -16.82 -5.16
C LEU A 300 -19.37 -16.73 -6.69
N HIS A 301 -18.26 -16.50 -7.39
CA HIS A 301 -18.20 -16.54 -8.86
C HIS A 301 -18.09 -17.97 -9.40
N GLY A 302 -17.54 -18.91 -8.63
CA GLY A 302 -17.29 -20.27 -9.07
C GLY A 302 -16.18 -20.36 -10.14
N GLY A 303 -16.31 -21.30 -11.08
CA GLY A 303 -15.25 -21.64 -12.03
C GLY A 303 -14.72 -20.48 -12.86
N ILE A 304 -15.53 -19.49 -13.22
CA ILE A 304 -15.10 -18.33 -14.03
C ILE A 304 -14.04 -17.48 -13.31
N ALA A 305 -14.06 -17.44 -11.98
CA ALA A 305 -13.10 -16.66 -11.20
C ALA A 305 -11.66 -17.20 -11.26
N TYR A 306 -11.48 -18.46 -11.68
CA TYR A 306 -10.15 -19.05 -11.89
C TYR A 306 -9.58 -18.77 -13.28
N THR A 307 -10.42 -18.31 -14.21
CA THR A 307 -9.98 -17.97 -15.56
C THR A 307 -9.39 -16.55 -15.59
N ASP A 308 -8.56 -16.30 -16.58
CA ASP A 308 -8.03 -14.94 -16.80
C ASP A 308 -9.02 -14.03 -17.57
N GLU A 309 -10.21 -14.56 -17.91
CA GLU A 309 -11.28 -13.82 -18.58
C GLU A 309 -12.07 -12.92 -17.62
N TYR A 310 -12.01 -13.19 -16.31
CA TYR A 310 -12.77 -12.47 -15.29
C TYR A 310 -11.86 -11.83 -14.23
N ASP A 311 -12.25 -10.66 -13.75
CA ASP A 311 -11.38 -9.82 -12.91
C ASP A 311 -11.25 -10.28 -11.45
N ALA A 312 -12.17 -11.10 -10.93
CA ALA A 312 -12.16 -11.52 -9.53
C ALA A 312 -10.81 -12.14 -9.09
N GLY A 313 -10.16 -12.92 -9.97
CA GLY A 313 -8.86 -13.52 -9.73
C GLY A 313 -7.73 -12.50 -9.54
N LEU A 314 -7.81 -11.32 -10.19
CA LEU A 314 -6.80 -10.27 -10.04
C LEU A 314 -6.80 -9.69 -8.63
N PHE A 315 -7.98 -9.47 -8.05
CA PHE A 315 -8.13 -8.95 -6.68
C PHE A 315 -7.53 -9.89 -5.64
N LEU A 316 -7.78 -11.20 -5.75
CA LEU A 316 -7.18 -12.17 -4.82
C LEU A 316 -5.65 -12.19 -4.94
N ARG A 317 -5.11 -12.25 -6.16
CA ARG A 317 -3.66 -12.26 -6.38
C ARG A 317 -3.00 -11.00 -5.82
N LYS A 318 -3.60 -9.82 -6.03
CA LYS A 318 -3.13 -8.55 -5.47
C LYS A 318 -3.22 -8.54 -3.94
N ALA A 319 -4.31 -8.99 -3.36
CA ALA A 319 -4.46 -9.09 -1.90
C ALA A 319 -3.38 -9.97 -1.27
N MET A 320 -3.07 -11.13 -1.87
CA MET A 320 -2.02 -12.04 -1.38
C MET A 320 -0.62 -11.42 -1.39
N VAL A 321 -0.35 -10.47 -2.31
CA VAL A 321 0.94 -9.77 -2.38
C VAL A 321 0.97 -8.57 -1.43
N VAL A 322 -0.12 -7.80 -1.35
CA VAL A 322 -0.16 -6.53 -0.59
C VAL A 322 -0.42 -6.76 0.90
N ALA A 323 -1.21 -7.77 1.30
CA ALA A 323 -1.53 -8.02 2.70
C ALA A 323 -0.30 -8.26 3.61
N PRO A 324 0.78 -8.94 3.18
CA PRO A 324 1.99 -9.08 4.00
C PRO A 324 2.94 -7.88 3.95
N LEU A 325 2.79 -6.92 3.00
CA LEU A 325 3.64 -5.72 2.95
C LEU A 325 3.51 -4.91 4.23
N PHE A 326 4.62 -4.37 4.71
CA PHE A 326 4.72 -3.65 6.00
C PHE A 326 4.25 -4.47 7.20
N GLY A 327 4.34 -5.79 7.14
CA GLY A 327 3.93 -6.73 8.19
C GLY A 327 2.54 -7.34 7.98
N GLY A 328 2.43 -8.64 8.24
CA GLY A 328 1.17 -9.38 8.16
C GLY A 328 0.26 -9.16 9.38
N ALA A 329 -0.99 -9.61 9.28
CA ALA A 329 -2.01 -9.41 10.32
C ALA A 329 -1.59 -9.95 11.71
N ALA A 330 -0.92 -11.10 11.78
CA ALA A 330 -0.47 -11.68 13.04
C ALA A 330 0.59 -10.81 13.72
N LEU A 331 1.55 -10.27 12.95
CA LEU A 331 2.57 -9.35 13.47
C LEU A 331 1.93 -8.09 14.05
N HIS A 332 0.99 -7.48 13.33
CA HIS A 332 0.31 -6.28 13.79
C HIS A 332 -0.60 -6.52 15.00
N ARG A 333 -1.24 -7.69 15.10
CA ARG A 333 -1.96 -8.06 16.34
C ARG A 333 -1.02 -8.18 17.54
N ALA A 334 0.13 -8.84 17.36
CA ALA A 334 1.13 -8.93 18.43
C ALA A 334 1.66 -7.55 18.82
N ARG A 335 1.96 -6.70 17.82
CA ARG A 335 2.43 -5.32 18.05
C ARG A 335 1.38 -4.47 18.78
N TYR A 336 0.11 -4.58 18.42
CA TYR A 336 -0.99 -3.89 19.09
C TYR A 336 -1.11 -4.30 20.58
N ALA A 337 -0.97 -5.59 20.87
CA ALA A 337 -1.06 -6.12 22.22
C ALA A 337 0.08 -5.67 23.14
N THR A 338 1.19 -5.18 22.60
CA THR A 338 2.33 -4.64 23.37
C THR A 338 2.29 -3.12 23.54
N THR A 339 1.40 -2.42 22.85
CA THR A 339 1.13 -1.01 23.12
C THR A 339 0.13 -0.93 24.27
N GLU A 340 0.47 -0.24 25.36
CA GLU A 340 -0.51 0.04 26.40
C GLU A 340 -1.61 0.93 25.78
N PRO A 341 -2.89 0.52 25.82
CA PRO A 341 -3.96 1.45 25.50
C PRO A 341 -3.87 2.61 26.51
N GLU A 342 -3.90 3.85 26.05
CA GLU A 342 -4.16 4.98 26.92
C GLU A 342 -5.38 4.60 27.77
N GLY A 343 -5.22 4.62 29.10
CA GLY A 343 -6.19 4.08 30.02
C GLY A 343 -7.56 4.68 29.74
N ASP A 344 -8.51 3.80 29.58
CA ASP A 344 -9.93 4.09 29.69
C ASP A 344 -10.16 4.45 31.19
N ASP A 345 -9.71 5.66 31.57
CA ASP A 345 -10.02 6.24 32.88
C ASP A 345 -11.52 6.57 32.84
N GLY A 346 -12.30 5.61 33.36
CA GLY A 346 -13.72 5.50 33.42
C GLY A 346 -14.50 6.68 34.02
#